data_dafd1714c1d053eddb4196aa3173dd21
#
_entry.id   dafd1714c1d053eddb4196aa3173dd21
#
_cell.length_a   1.000
_cell.length_b   1.000
_cell.length_c   1.000
_cell.angle_alpha   90.00
_cell.angle_beta   90.00
_cell.angle_gamma   90.00
#
_symmetry.space_group_name_H-M   'P 1'
#
loop_
_entity.id
_entity.type
_entity.pdbx_description
1 polymer ?
#
loop_
_entity_poly.entity_id
_entity_poly.type
_entity_poly.pdbx_seq_one_letter_code
_entity_poly.pdbx_strand_id
1 'polypeptide(L)'
;MRLGLALGYSGSNVSLPMDLIEEADRLGYYSVWTAEAYGSDAITPLAWIGAQTKHIRLGTAIMQIPARTPANTAMTATTLDQLSGGRFLLGLGMSGPQVVEGWHGQAYGKPLQRTREHARIGRTIFERSAPLTHSGACYHIPYHGVSKGKPE
;
A
#
# COMPACT_ATOMS: atom_id res chain seq x y z
N MET A 1 11.47 17.93 15.74
CA MET A 1 11.27 17.71 14.30
C MET A 1 11.24 16.20 14.06
N ARG A 2 10.35 15.68 13.19
CA ARG A 2 10.33 14.26 12.83
C ARG A 2 11.06 14.09 11.49
N LEU A 3 12.12 13.30 11.47
CA LEU A 3 12.90 13.03 10.25
C LEU A 3 12.43 11.70 9.64
N GLY A 4 12.36 11.63 8.31
CA GLY A 4 12.06 10.42 7.56
C GLY A 4 13.12 10.16 6.50
N LEU A 5 13.36 8.90 6.21
CA LEU A 5 14.26 8.45 5.15
C LEU A 5 13.42 8.04 3.93
N ALA A 6 13.67 8.64 2.76
CA ALA A 6 12.98 8.30 1.52
C ALA A 6 13.91 7.46 0.63
N LEU A 7 13.49 6.23 0.33
CA LEU A 7 14.25 5.30 -0.53
C LEU A 7 13.77 5.33 -1.99
N GLY A 8 12.54 5.83 -2.23
CA GLY A 8 11.92 5.77 -3.54
C GLY A 8 11.53 4.35 -3.96
N TYR A 9 11.68 4.04 -5.24
CA TYR A 9 11.52 2.70 -5.81
C TYR A 9 12.80 2.27 -6.54
N SER A 10 13.03 0.96 -6.59
CA SER A 10 14.20 0.41 -7.31
C SER A 10 13.95 0.35 -8.82
N GLY A 11 15.03 0.37 -9.60
CA GLY A 11 15.01 0.05 -11.03
C GLY A 11 14.99 -1.46 -11.28
N SER A 12 15.81 -1.93 -12.21
CA SER A 12 15.91 -3.35 -12.58
C SER A 12 16.47 -4.24 -11.46
N ASN A 13 17.26 -3.68 -10.55
CA ASN A 13 17.83 -4.38 -9.41
C ASN A 13 17.38 -3.74 -8.09
N VAL A 14 16.92 -4.56 -7.16
CA VAL A 14 16.56 -4.10 -5.82
C VAL A 14 17.80 -4.18 -4.92
N SER A 15 18.26 -3.03 -4.44
CA SER A 15 19.31 -2.93 -3.44
C SER A 15 18.84 -1.98 -2.33
N LEU A 16 18.74 -2.49 -1.13
CA LEU A 16 18.35 -1.70 0.04
C LEU A 16 19.61 -1.34 0.84
N PRO A 17 19.83 -0.05 1.15
CA PRO A 17 20.96 0.39 1.98
C PRO A 17 20.70 0.07 3.45
N MET A 18 20.76 -1.22 3.82
CA MET A 18 20.35 -1.68 5.16
C MET A 18 21.17 -1.02 6.27
N ASP A 19 22.47 -0.86 6.09
CA ASP A 19 23.36 -0.19 7.07
C ASP A 19 22.85 1.22 7.41
N LEU A 20 22.43 1.98 6.38
CA LEU A 20 21.86 3.32 6.55
C LEU A 20 20.49 3.27 7.27
N ILE A 21 19.67 2.28 6.93
CA ILE A 21 18.32 2.12 7.51
C ILE A 21 18.42 1.72 8.99
N GLU A 22 19.29 0.79 9.32
CA GLU A 22 19.53 0.36 10.70
C GLU A 22 20.12 1.49 11.54
N GLU A 23 21.03 2.29 10.96
CA GLU A 23 21.56 3.47 11.64
C GLU A 23 20.47 4.54 11.84
N ALA A 24 19.59 4.73 10.86
CA ALA A 24 18.44 5.64 11.02
C ALA A 24 17.47 5.17 12.11
N ASP A 25 17.21 3.86 12.21
CA ASP A 25 16.42 3.26 13.29
C ASP A 25 17.08 3.51 14.66
N ARG A 26 18.38 3.27 14.78
CA ARG A 26 19.18 3.50 15.99
C ARG A 26 19.20 4.97 16.43
N LEU A 27 19.25 5.91 15.46
CA LEU A 27 19.25 7.35 15.70
C LEU A 27 17.86 7.94 15.97
N GLY A 28 16.80 7.13 15.92
CA GLY A 28 15.44 7.55 16.19
C GLY A 28 14.77 8.33 15.06
N TYR A 29 15.15 8.05 13.81
CA TYR A 29 14.37 8.54 12.68
C TYR A 29 12.94 8.04 12.78
N TYR A 30 11.98 8.91 12.44
CA TYR A 30 10.57 8.60 12.61
C TYR A 30 10.06 7.53 11.65
N SER A 31 10.52 7.57 10.38
CA SER A 31 9.97 6.71 9.33
C SER A 31 10.94 6.47 8.17
N VAL A 32 10.78 5.34 7.50
CA VAL A 32 11.38 5.03 6.19
C VAL A 32 10.26 4.85 5.17
N TRP A 33 10.48 5.35 3.95
CA TRP A 33 9.46 5.41 2.90
C TRP A 33 9.95 4.77 1.62
N THR A 34 9.12 3.87 1.08
CA THR A 34 9.31 3.26 -0.23
C THR A 34 8.19 3.68 -1.18
N ALA A 35 8.46 3.63 -2.46
CA ALA A 35 7.49 3.93 -3.52
C ALA A 35 7.42 2.76 -4.51
N GLU A 36 6.48 2.83 -5.44
CA GLU A 36 6.40 1.89 -6.55
C GLU A 36 6.03 2.58 -7.86
N ALA A 37 6.63 2.14 -8.93
CA ALA A 37 6.29 2.55 -10.30
C ALA A 37 6.51 1.39 -11.28
N TYR A 38 7.70 1.25 -11.85
CA TYR A 38 8.04 0.21 -12.84
C TYR A 38 8.94 -0.90 -12.30
N GLY A 39 9.61 -0.65 -11.19
CA GLY A 39 10.60 -1.57 -10.60
C GLY A 39 10.04 -2.33 -9.40
N SER A 40 10.58 -2.05 -8.20
CA SER A 40 10.09 -2.69 -6.98
C SER A 40 8.68 -2.22 -6.61
N ASP A 41 7.89 -3.11 -6.00
CA ASP A 41 6.68 -2.73 -5.28
C ASP A 41 7.05 -1.98 -3.98
N ALA A 42 6.05 -1.35 -3.36
CA ALA A 42 6.28 -0.55 -2.16
C ALA A 42 6.27 -1.39 -0.86
N ILE A 43 5.74 -2.58 -0.86
CA ILE A 43 5.48 -3.36 0.37
C ILE A 43 6.58 -4.35 0.68
N THR A 44 7.06 -5.09 -0.33
CA THR A 44 8.06 -6.13 -0.13
C THR A 44 9.34 -5.59 0.49
N PRO A 45 9.90 -4.44 0.04
CA PRO A 45 11.03 -3.82 0.71
C PRO A 45 10.75 -3.42 2.15
N LEU A 46 9.54 -2.90 2.46
CA LEU A 46 9.17 -2.54 3.83
C LEU A 46 9.02 -3.74 4.75
N ALA A 47 8.52 -4.86 4.24
CA ALA A 47 8.45 -6.09 5.02
C ALA A 47 9.86 -6.60 5.39
N TRP A 48 10.79 -6.53 4.44
CA TRP A 48 12.20 -6.86 4.66
C TRP A 48 12.87 -5.93 5.70
N ILE A 49 12.68 -4.63 5.56
CA ILE A 49 13.17 -3.62 6.51
C ILE A 49 12.55 -3.82 7.88
N GLY A 50 11.25 -4.06 7.94
CA GLY A 50 10.51 -4.24 9.18
C GLY A 50 10.97 -5.44 10.01
N ALA A 51 11.44 -6.51 9.36
CA ALA A 51 11.99 -7.67 10.01
C ALA A 51 13.37 -7.42 10.66
N GLN A 52 14.10 -6.39 10.20
CA GLN A 52 15.47 -6.08 10.63
C GLN A 52 15.55 -4.81 11.50
N THR A 53 14.46 -4.08 11.66
CA THR A 53 14.38 -2.84 12.44
C THR A 53 13.38 -2.97 13.59
N LYS A 54 13.49 -2.10 14.61
CA LYS A 54 12.66 -2.21 15.82
C LYS A 54 11.74 -1.01 16.07
N HIS A 55 12.13 0.19 15.65
CA HIS A 55 11.47 1.44 16.06
C HIS A 55 10.95 2.26 14.88
N ILE A 56 11.71 2.33 13.79
CA ILE A 56 11.38 3.14 12.62
C ILE A 56 10.04 2.70 12.00
N ARG A 57 9.18 3.66 11.67
CA ARG A 57 7.91 3.40 11.00
C ARG A 57 8.14 3.12 9.52
N LEU A 58 7.31 2.26 8.97
CA LEU A 58 7.40 1.73 7.61
C LEU A 58 6.31 2.36 6.76
N GLY A 59 6.65 3.23 5.85
CA GLY A 59 5.67 3.99 5.08
C GLY A 59 5.71 3.73 3.57
N THR A 60 4.55 3.71 2.93
CA THR A 60 4.46 3.72 1.47
C THR A 60 4.24 5.15 0.95
N ALA A 61 5.05 5.59 -0.01
CA ALA A 61 4.91 6.89 -0.66
C ALA A 61 5.11 6.75 -2.19
N ILE A 62 4.22 6.14 -2.86
CA ILE A 62 2.89 5.65 -2.47
C ILE A 62 2.74 4.16 -2.82
N MET A 63 1.76 3.46 -2.21
CA MET A 63 1.20 2.22 -2.73
C MET A 63 0.13 2.56 -3.78
N GLN A 64 0.24 1.97 -4.97
CA GLN A 64 -0.64 2.32 -6.09
C GLN A 64 -2.02 1.67 -5.98
N ILE A 65 -3.06 2.50 -5.99
CA ILE A 65 -4.46 2.06 -6.00
C ILE A 65 -4.80 1.21 -7.24
N PRO A 66 -4.39 1.58 -8.47
CA PRO A 66 -4.72 0.78 -9.65
C PRO A 66 -4.09 -0.60 -9.71
N ALA A 67 -3.00 -0.81 -9.00
CA ALA A 67 -2.29 -2.09 -8.98
C ALA A 67 -2.97 -3.14 -8.08
N ARG A 68 -3.92 -2.75 -7.23
CA ARG A 68 -4.51 -3.63 -6.21
C ARG A 68 -6.01 -3.41 -6.04
N THR A 69 -6.70 -4.45 -5.58
CA THR A 69 -8.07 -4.27 -5.09
C THR A 69 -8.06 -3.63 -3.70
N PRO A 70 -9.14 -2.93 -3.29
CA PRO A 70 -9.24 -2.38 -1.93
C PRO A 70 -9.07 -3.43 -0.83
N ALA A 71 -9.62 -4.63 -1.04
CA ALA A 71 -9.47 -5.73 -0.08
C ALA A 71 -8.01 -6.20 0.03
N ASN A 72 -7.32 -6.37 -1.10
CA ASN A 72 -5.90 -6.73 -1.09
C ASN A 72 -5.04 -5.65 -0.39
N THR A 73 -5.31 -4.37 -0.67
CA THR A 73 -4.64 -3.26 0.01
C THR A 73 -4.82 -3.33 1.53
N ALA A 74 -6.05 -3.53 1.99
CA ALA A 74 -6.36 -3.59 3.42
C ALA A 74 -5.72 -4.82 4.10
N MET A 75 -5.79 -5.99 3.47
CA MET A 75 -5.14 -7.21 3.96
C MET A 75 -3.63 -7.03 4.11
N THR A 76 -2.98 -6.51 3.07
CA THR A 76 -1.53 -6.25 3.06
C THR A 76 -1.14 -5.26 4.15
N ALA A 77 -1.88 -4.14 4.26
CA ALA A 77 -1.64 -3.13 5.28
C ALA A 77 -1.78 -3.69 6.70
N THR A 78 -2.86 -4.43 6.98
CA THR A 78 -3.07 -5.06 8.28
C THR A 78 -1.98 -6.07 8.61
N THR A 79 -1.59 -6.90 7.63
CA THR A 79 -0.56 -7.92 7.83
C THR A 79 0.78 -7.28 8.18
N LEU A 80 1.22 -6.28 7.41
CA LEU A 80 2.49 -5.61 7.67
C LEU A 80 2.46 -4.81 8.98
N ASP A 81 1.34 -4.17 9.30
CA ASP A 81 1.18 -3.46 10.57
C ASP A 81 1.30 -4.40 11.77
N GLN A 82 0.62 -5.55 11.75
CA GLN A 82 0.70 -6.57 12.80
C GLN A 82 2.11 -7.17 12.92
N LEU A 83 2.73 -7.57 11.81
CA LEU A 83 4.08 -8.13 11.81
C LEU A 83 5.13 -7.14 12.31
N SER A 84 4.93 -5.85 12.06
CA SER A 84 5.85 -4.79 12.50
C SER A 84 5.52 -4.21 13.89
N GLY A 85 4.49 -4.72 14.58
CA GLY A 85 4.09 -4.22 15.89
C GLY A 85 3.48 -2.81 15.86
N GLY A 86 2.64 -2.51 14.86
CA GLY A 86 1.93 -1.24 14.73
C GLY A 86 2.77 -0.11 14.11
N ARG A 87 3.80 -0.45 13.34
CA ARG A 87 4.71 0.55 12.74
C ARG A 87 4.35 0.95 11.31
N PHE A 88 3.34 0.35 10.69
CA PHE A 88 3.05 0.61 9.29
C PHE A 88 2.27 1.92 9.07
N LEU A 89 2.63 2.64 8.02
CA LEU A 89 2.00 3.88 7.55
C LEU A 89 1.56 3.70 6.09
N LEU A 90 0.25 3.58 5.88
CA LEU A 90 -0.31 3.38 4.55
C LEU A 90 -0.48 4.70 3.80
N GLY A 91 0.38 4.97 2.82
CA GLY A 91 0.22 6.05 1.85
C GLY A 91 -0.28 5.50 0.51
N LEU A 92 -1.41 6.01 0.04
CA LEU A 92 -2.08 5.59 -1.18
C LEU A 92 -2.03 6.67 -2.25
N GLY A 93 -1.97 6.25 -3.53
CA GLY A 93 -2.04 7.18 -4.64
C GLY A 93 -2.42 6.51 -5.96
N MET A 94 -2.82 7.34 -6.92
CA MET A 94 -3.25 6.86 -8.24
C MET A 94 -2.11 6.63 -9.23
N SER A 95 -0.89 7.12 -8.95
CA SER A 95 0.19 7.20 -9.92
C SER A 95 -0.17 8.07 -11.13
N GLY A 96 0.58 7.98 -12.23
CA GLY A 96 0.29 8.70 -13.47
C GLY A 96 -0.34 7.79 -14.54
N PRO A 97 -1.02 8.37 -15.55
CA PRO A 97 -1.63 7.60 -16.64
C PRO A 97 -0.65 6.65 -17.34
N GLN A 98 0.60 7.09 -17.55
CA GLN A 98 1.64 6.28 -18.18
C GLN A 98 1.95 4.98 -17.42
N VAL A 99 1.87 4.98 -16.10
CA VAL A 99 2.05 3.78 -15.28
C VAL A 99 0.77 2.97 -15.25
N VAL A 100 -0.37 3.62 -15.03
CA VAL A 100 -1.65 2.93 -14.87
C VAL A 100 -2.08 2.26 -16.17
N GLU A 101 -2.02 2.97 -17.29
CA GLU A 101 -2.45 2.47 -18.59
C GLU A 101 -1.35 1.68 -19.29
N GLY A 102 -0.11 2.21 -19.28
CA GLY A 102 1.00 1.62 -20.01
C GLY A 102 1.64 0.41 -19.33
N TRP A 103 1.64 0.36 -18.00
CA TRP A 103 2.27 -0.72 -17.24
C TRP A 103 1.26 -1.70 -16.63
N HIS A 104 0.23 -1.19 -15.96
CA HIS A 104 -0.77 -2.05 -15.33
C HIS A 104 -1.92 -2.45 -16.27
N GLY A 105 -2.03 -1.86 -17.46
CA GLY A 105 -3.12 -2.16 -18.41
C GLY A 105 -4.51 -1.83 -17.88
N GLN A 106 -4.61 -0.85 -16.97
CA GLN A 106 -5.86 -0.41 -16.35
C GLN A 106 -6.25 0.96 -16.86
N ALA A 107 -7.55 1.20 -17.09
CA ALA A 107 -8.00 2.54 -17.42
C ALA A 107 -7.74 3.50 -16.25
N TYR A 108 -7.12 4.66 -16.53
CA TYR A 108 -6.89 5.70 -15.50
C TYR A 108 -8.23 6.23 -14.94
N GLY A 109 -9.18 6.50 -15.81
CA GLY A 109 -10.60 6.73 -15.50
C GLY A 109 -10.85 7.90 -14.55
N LYS A 110 -11.54 7.65 -13.44
CA LYS A 110 -11.98 8.65 -12.46
C LYS A 110 -11.10 8.61 -11.19
N PRO A 111 -9.89 9.19 -11.19
CA PRO A 111 -8.91 9.00 -10.12
C PRO A 111 -9.40 9.44 -8.74
N LEU A 112 -10.05 10.59 -8.62
CA LEU A 112 -10.57 11.07 -7.34
C LEU A 112 -11.68 10.18 -6.79
N GLN A 113 -12.58 9.73 -7.66
CA GLN A 113 -13.68 8.83 -7.24
C GLN A 113 -13.12 7.48 -6.80
N ARG A 114 -12.20 6.91 -7.57
CA ARG A 114 -11.54 5.65 -7.25
C ARG A 114 -10.79 5.73 -5.91
N THR A 115 -10.06 6.81 -5.67
CA THR A 115 -9.36 7.02 -4.39
C THR A 115 -10.33 7.10 -3.21
N ARG A 116 -11.44 7.84 -3.35
CA ARG A 116 -12.45 7.95 -2.29
C ARG A 116 -13.08 6.61 -1.94
N GLU A 117 -13.48 5.85 -2.96
CA GLU A 117 -14.10 4.54 -2.77
C GLU A 117 -13.11 3.54 -2.19
N HIS A 118 -11.87 3.50 -2.71
CA HIS A 118 -10.80 2.63 -2.22
C HIS A 118 -10.51 2.87 -0.73
N ALA A 119 -10.35 4.14 -0.35
CA ALA A 119 -10.12 4.51 1.05
C ALA A 119 -11.31 4.19 1.96
N ARG A 120 -12.56 4.40 1.49
CA ARG A 120 -13.77 4.04 2.24
C ARG A 120 -13.84 2.55 2.48
N ILE A 121 -13.66 1.73 1.44
CA ILE A 121 -13.67 0.26 1.54
C ILE A 121 -12.57 -0.21 2.50
N GLY A 122 -11.35 0.33 2.37
CA GLY A 122 -10.23 0.00 3.26
C GLY A 122 -10.57 0.28 4.73
N ARG A 123 -11.16 1.42 5.04
CA ARG A 123 -11.60 1.75 6.42
C ARG A 123 -12.64 0.77 6.94
N THR A 124 -13.66 0.43 6.14
CA THR A 124 -14.67 -0.56 6.54
C THR A 124 -14.04 -1.92 6.86
N ILE A 125 -13.03 -2.34 6.07
CA ILE A 125 -12.30 -3.59 6.33
C ILE A 125 -11.51 -3.49 7.64
N PHE A 126 -10.87 -2.36 7.93
CA PHE A 126 -10.13 -2.19 9.20
C PHE A 126 -11.05 -2.18 10.42
N GLU A 127 -12.25 -1.63 10.31
CA GLU A 127 -13.25 -1.60 11.39
C GLU A 127 -13.81 -2.98 11.73
N ARG A 128 -13.89 -3.90 10.78
CA ARG A 128 -14.40 -5.28 10.96
C ARG A 128 -15.76 -5.38 11.68
N SER A 129 -16.61 -4.38 11.51
CA SER A 129 -17.89 -4.29 12.24
C SER A 129 -19.03 -5.07 11.59
N ALA A 130 -18.93 -5.37 10.28
CA ALA A 130 -19.95 -6.07 9.49
C ALA A 130 -19.34 -6.69 8.24
N PRO A 131 -20.04 -7.62 7.55
CA PRO A 131 -19.64 -8.10 6.23
C PRO A 131 -19.44 -6.95 5.25
N LEU A 132 -18.38 -7.00 4.45
CA LEU A 132 -18.05 -5.96 3.51
C LEU A 132 -19.07 -5.86 2.38
N THR A 133 -19.70 -4.70 2.26
CA THR A 133 -20.55 -4.35 1.12
C THR A 133 -20.20 -2.95 0.62
N HIS A 134 -20.18 -2.78 -0.70
CA HIS A 134 -19.96 -1.48 -1.33
C HIS A 134 -20.62 -1.43 -2.70
N SER A 135 -21.34 -0.35 -3.00
CA SER A 135 -21.88 -0.08 -4.32
C SER A 135 -21.49 1.34 -4.72
N GLY A 136 -20.53 1.44 -5.62
CA GLY A 136 -19.97 2.70 -6.09
C GLY A 136 -19.78 2.72 -7.60
N ALA A 137 -19.24 3.82 -8.12
CA ALA A 137 -18.98 3.98 -9.55
C ALA A 137 -17.72 3.22 -10.02
N CYS A 138 -16.80 2.89 -9.10
CA CYS A 138 -15.53 2.24 -9.40
C CYS A 138 -15.44 0.81 -8.85
N TYR A 139 -16.15 0.52 -7.75
CA TYR A 139 -16.11 -0.77 -7.07
C TYR A 139 -17.51 -1.24 -6.70
N HIS A 140 -17.76 -2.55 -6.89
CA HIS A 140 -18.96 -3.26 -6.41
C HIS A 140 -18.52 -4.48 -5.61
N ILE A 141 -18.92 -4.56 -4.35
CA ILE A 141 -18.61 -5.66 -3.44
C ILE A 141 -19.88 -6.05 -2.68
N PRO A 142 -20.37 -7.30 -2.74
CA PRO A 142 -19.85 -8.39 -3.60
C PRO A 142 -20.05 -8.11 -5.09
N TYR A 143 -19.33 -8.85 -5.93
CA TYR A 143 -19.46 -8.74 -7.37
C TYR A 143 -20.85 -9.17 -7.84
N HIS A 144 -21.51 -8.34 -8.64
CA HIS A 144 -22.88 -8.58 -9.14
C HIS A 144 -22.96 -9.31 -10.48
N GLY A 145 -21.86 -9.88 -10.97
CA GLY A 145 -21.84 -10.66 -12.20
C GLY A 145 -22.36 -12.10 -12.02
N VAL A 146 -22.17 -12.93 -13.05
CA VAL A 146 -22.67 -14.32 -13.12
C VAL A 146 -21.95 -15.28 -12.15
N SER A 147 -20.95 -14.83 -11.42
CA SER A 147 -20.21 -15.64 -10.45
C SER A 147 -21.10 -16.04 -9.26
N LYS A 148 -21.08 -17.34 -8.92
CA LYS A 148 -21.80 -17.90 -7.78
C LYS A 148 -21.02 -17.87 -6.46
N GLY A 149 -19.86 -17.20 -6.43
CA GLY A 149 -19.06 -17.05 -5.21
C GLY A 149 -19.75 -16.12 -4.20
N LYS A 150 -20.05 -16.63 -2.99
CA LYS A 150 -20.45 -15.77 -1.88
C LYS A 150 -19.18 -15.33 -1.13
N PRO A 151 -19.06 -14.06 -0.72
CA PRO A 151 -18.01 -13.67 0.21
C PRO A 151 -18.25 -14.35 1.56
N GLU A 152 -17.19 -14.88 2.14
CA GLU A 152 -17.17 -15.36 3.52
C GLU A 152 -17.12 -14.20 4.52
#